data_0e20e55c1684e4ac1488a1b824db5308
#
_entry.id   0e20e55c1684e4ac1488a1b824db5308
#
_cell.length_a   1.000
_cell.length_b   1.000
_cell.length_c   1.000
_cell.angle_alpha   90.00
_cell.angle_beta   90.00
_cell.angle_gamma   90.00
#
_symmetry.space_group_name_H-M   'P 1'
#
loop_
_entity.id
_entity.type
_entity.pdbx_description
1 polymer ?
#
loop_
_entity_poly.entity_id
_entity_poly.type
_entity_poly.pdbx_seq_one_letter_code
_entity_poly.pdbx_strand_id
1 'polypeptide(L)'
;MTDFTDTELPLDNTTDTTVEQYDPAHDYHALNAMLNLYDADGRIQFGKDKAAEREYVTGHVATNTKRFESTGERLRYLIDHQYYAPAVFERYSPEFLDDFYAHAESSGFEFGTFLGAFKFYTSYALKTFDGKLYLEDFPQRCAAVALELA
;
A
#
# COMPACT_ATOMS: atom_id res chain seq x y z
N MET A 1 32.03 -31.17 -49.73
CA MET A 1 32.15 -29.71 -49.81
C MET A 1 30.73 -29.18 -49.61
N THR A 2 30.37 -29.00 -48.38
CA THR A 2 29.01 -28.55 -47.97
C THR A 2 29.16 -27.20 -47.32
N ASP A 3 28.63 -26.20 -48.01
CA ASP A 3 28.54 -24.80 -47.58
C ASP A 3 27.54 -24.69 -46.41
N PHE A 4 28.02 -24.35 -45.25
CA PHE A 4 27.20 -23.91 -44.15
C PHE A 4 27.00 -22.41 -44.30
N THR A 5 25.85 -21.99 -44.81
CA THR A 5 25.40 -20.62 -44.72
C THR A 5 24.97 -20.33 -43.30
N ASP A 6 25.77 -19.53 -42.62
CA ASP A 6 25.47 -18.91 -41.35
C ASP A 6 24.25 -17.98 -41.50
N THR A 7 23.10 -18.42 -41.01
CA THR A 7 21.94 -17.55 -40.89
C THR A 7 22.04 -16.86 -39.55
N GLU A 8 22.59 -15.66 -39.53
CA GLU A 8 22.53 -14.77 -38.39
C GLU A 8 21.06 -14.42 -38.12
N LEU A 9 20.55 -14.93 -36.99
CA LEU A 9 19.29 -14.47 -36.42
C LEU A 9 19.49 -13.04 -35.91
N PRO A 10 18.60 -12.08 -36.25
CA PRO A 10 18.68 -10.77 -35.65
C PRO A 10 18.37 -10.85 -34.15
N LEU A 11 19.37 -10.48 -33.36
CA LEU A 11 19.18 -10.21 -31.92
C LEU A 11 18.27 -9.01 -31.81
N ASP A 12 16.99 -9.29 -31.55
CA ASP A 12 16.03 -8.29 -31.15
C ASP A 12 16.41 -7.78 -29.74
N ASN A 13 17.24 -6.74 -29.72
CA ASN A 13 17.68 -6.02 -28.53
C ASN A 13 16.61 -4.98 -28.12
N THR A 14 15.36 -5.38 -28.02
CA THR A 14 14.37 -4.63 -27.24
C THR A 14 14.40 -5.14 -25.78
N THR A 15 15.51 -4.93 -25.09
CA THR A 15 15.46 -4.77 -23.65
C THR A 15 14.77 -3.44 -23.40
N ASP A 16 13.43 -3.50 -23.29
CA ASP A 16 12.67 -2.49 -22.58
C ASP A 16 13.08 -2.59 -21.09
N THR A 17 14.23 -2.00 -20.79
CA THR A 17 14.61 -1.64 -19.44
C THR A 17 13.75 -0.43 -19.11
N THR A 18 12.49 -0.68 -18.75
CA THR A 18 11.77 0.20 -17.84
C THR A 18 12.66 0.25 -16.59
N VAL A 19 13.52 1.25 -16.55
CA VAL A 19 14.20 1.63 -15.32
C VAL A 19 13.04 1.88 -14.34
N GLU A 20 12.79 0.92 -13.42
CA GLU A 20 11.88 1.15 -12.33
C GLU A 20 12.33 2.46 -11.71
N GLN A 21 11.51 3.49 -11.88
CA GLN A 21 11.84 4.82 -11.39
C GLN A 21 11.93 4.66 -9.88
N TYR A 22 13.16 4.69 -9.35
CA TYR A 22 13.42 4.60 -7.92
C TYR A 22 12.57 5.66 -7.22
N ASP A 23 11.56 5.19 -6.47
CA ASP A 23 10.75 6.05 -5.63
C ASP A 23 11.30 5.96 -4.20
N PRO A 24 12.00 7.01 -3.73
CA PRO A 24 12.58 7.03 -2.39
C PRO A 24 11.53 6.87 -1.30
N ALA A 25 10.25 7.15 -1.57
CA ALA A 25 9.16 6.93 -0.64
C ALA A 25 8.88 5.43 -0.36
N HIS A 26 9.42 4.53 -1.19
CA HIS A 26 9.34 3.08 -1.02
C HIS A 26 10.63 2.45 -0.49
N ASP A 27 11.67 3.25 -0.25
CA ASP A 27 12.93 2.80 0.34
C ASP A 27 13.07 3.31 1.77
N TYR A 28 12.86 2.42 2.73
CA TYR A 28 13.00 2.74 4.15
C TYR A 28 14.37 3.34 4.49
N HIS A 29 15.44 2.83 3.91
CA HIS A 29 16.79 3.30 4.23
C HIS A 29 17.03 4.71 3.69
N ALA A 30 16.56 5.01 2.48
CA ALA A 30 16.64 6.34 1.91
C ALA A 30 15.80 7.34 2.72
N LEU A 31 14.56 6.97 3.07
CA LEU A 31 13.69 7.80 3.91
C LEU A 31 14.29 8.02 5.30
N ASN A 32 14.81 6.96 5.91
CA ASN A 32 15.44 7.05 7.21
C ASN A 32 16.67 7.98 7.20
N ALA A 33 17.51 7.88 6.15
CA ALA A 33 18.66 8.75 5.96
C ALA A 33 18.22 10.21 5.70
N MET A 34 17.20 10.42 4.88
CA MET A 34 16.67 11.75 4.57
C MET A 34 16.08 12.45 5.81
N LEU A 35 15.35 11.69 6.63
CA LEU A 35 14.68 12.20 7.82
C LEU A 35 15.63 12.32 9.03
N ASN A 36 16.83 11.77 8.94
CA ASN A 36 17.86 11.80 10.00
C ASN A 36 17.30 11.38 11.37
N LEU A 37 16.68 10.21 11.42
CA LEU A 37 15.96 9.72 12.60
C LEU A 37 16.86 9.31 13.76
N TYR A 38 18.15 9.09 13.49
CA TYR A 38 19.12 8.72 14.51
C TYR A 38 19.93 9.92 14.99
N ASP A 39 20.27 9.92 16.27
CA ASP A 39 21.22 10.86 16.86
C ASP A 39 22.69 10.44 16.58
N ALA A 40 23.63 11.22 17.08
CA ALA A 40 25.06 10.95 16.91
C ALA A 40 25.52 9.63 17.56
N ASP A 41 24.77 9.14 18.54
CA ASP A 41 25.03 7.88 19.25
C ASP A 41 24.30 6.68 18.61
N GLY A 42 23.60 6.89 17.50
CA GLY A 42 22.85 5.86 16.78
C GLY A 42 21.53 5.46 17.46
N ARG A 43 20.99 6.32 18.33
CA ARG A 43 19.69 6.08 18.98
C ARG A 43 18.56 6.77 18.21
N ILE A 44 17.40 6.10 18.16
CA ILE A 44 16.22 6.67 17.52
C ILE A 44 15.71 7.89 18.30
N GLN A 45 15.52 8.98 17.59
CA GLN A 45 14.88 10.18 18.13
C GLN A 45 13.36 10.04 17.99
N PHE A 46 12.69 9.51 19.01
CA PHE A 46 11.27 9.19 18.98
C PHE A 46 10.34 10.34 18.52
N GLY A 47 10.65 11.58 18.86
CA GLY A 47 9.87 12.72 18.40
C GLY A 47 9.95 12.94 16.89
N LYS A 48 11.12 12.74 16.31
CA LYS A 48 11.32 12.81 14.86
C LYS A 48 10.70 11.62 14.15
N ASP A 49 10.80 10.43 14.74
CA ASP A 49 10.18 9.22 14.21
C ASP A 49 8.65 9.36 14.09
N LYS A 50 8.00 9.90 15.14
CA LYS A 50 6.55 10.17 15.09
C LYS A 50 6.18 11.28 14.11
N ALA A 51 7.01 12.31 13.97
CA ALA A 51 6.81 13.35 12.96
C ALA A 51 6.95 12.78 11.54
N ALA A 52 7.94 11.92 11.32
CA ALA A 52 8.15 11.24 10.05
C ALA A 52 6.98 10.30 9.69
N GLU A 53 6.44 9.58 10.67
CA GLU A 53 5.25 8.76 10.49
C GLU A 53 4.07 9.59 10.00
N ARG A 54 3.80 10.72 10.68
CA ARG A 54 2.71 11.62 10.29
C ARG A 54 2.90 12.21 8.90
N GLU A 55 4.10 12.67 8.59
CA GLU A 55 4.43 13.22 7.28
C GLU A 55 4.26 12.15 6.18
N TYR A 56 4.71 10.93 6.41
CA TYR A 56 4.53 9.81 5.49
C TYR A 56 3.05 9.50 5.25
N VAL A 57 2.25 9.39 6.32
CA VAL A 57 0.83 9.04 6.20
C VAL A 57 0.03 10.18 5.58
N THR A 58 0.21 11.42 6.05
CA THR A 58 -0.57 12.57 5.56
C THR A 58 -0.11 13.08 4.20
N GLY A 59 1.15 12.93 3.88
CA GLY A 59 1.73 13.31 2.59
C GLY A 59 1.63 12.17 1.58
N HIS A 60 2.57 11.21 1.65
CA HIS A 60 2.70 10.17 0.64
C HIS A 60 1.46 9.25 0.55
N VAL A 61 1.02 8.69 1.67
CA VAL A 61 -0.11 7.74 1.66
C VAL A 61 -1.40 8.44 1.25
N ALA A 62 -1.74 9.55 1.88
CA ALA A 62 -2.99 10.26 1.59
C ALA A 62 -3.08 10.76 0.14
N THR A 63 -1.94 11.16 -0.46
CA THR A 63 -1.86 11.60 -1.86
C THR A 63 -2.07 10.44 -2.82
N ASN A 64 -1.61 9.24 -2.46
CA ASN A 64 -1.69 8.03 -3.29
C ASN A 64 -2.81 7.08 -2.86
N THR A 65 -3.81 7.55 -2.11
CA THR A 65 -4.98 6.76 -1.72
C THR A 65 -6.17 7.09 -2.61
N LYS A 66 -6.79 6.04 -3.18
CA LYS A 66 -8.06 6.17 -3.89
C LYS A 66 -9.15 6.55 -2.89
N ARG A 67 -9.83 7.65 -3.15
CA ARG A 67 -10.94 8.13 -2.31
C ARG A 67 -12.26 7.60 -2.81
N PHE A 68 -13.16 7.33 -1.89
CA PHE A 68 -14.54 6.90 -2.12
C PHE A 68 -15.48 7.77 -1.31
N GLU A 69 -16.69 7.99 -1.80
CA GLU A 69 -17.69 8.82 -1.13
C GLU A 69 -18.36 8.09 0.04
N SER A 70 -18.39 6.74 -0.01
CA SER A 70 -19.00 5.92 1.04
C SER A 70 -18.33 4.54 1.15
N THR A 71 -18.54 3.88 2.30
CA THR A 71 -18.14 2.47 2.50
C THR A 71 -18.74 1.55 1.43
N GLY A 72 -20.03 1.73 1.13
CA GLY A 72 -20.71 0.93 0.11
C GLY A 72 -20.11 1.09 -1.28
N GLU A 73 -19.73 2.31 -1.68
CA GLU A 73 -19.03 2.54 -2.95
C GLU A 73 -17.67 1.86 -2.96
N ARG A 74 -16.89 1.98 -1.88
CA ARG A 74 -15.58 1.35 -1.75
C ARG A 74 -15.68 -0.17 -1.84
N LEU A 75 -16.57 -0.80 -1.08
CA LEU A 75 -16.74 -2.25 -1.09
C LEU A 75 -17.20 -2.76 -2.46
N ARG A 76 -18.12 -2.06 -3.11
CA ARG A 76 -18.55 -2.40 -4.48
C ARG A 76 -17.38 -2.34 -5.45
N TYR A 77 -16.58 -1.27 -5.41
CA TYR A 77 -15.39 -1.15 -6.23
C TYR A 77 -14.42 -2.31 -5.99
N LEU A 78 -14.14 -2.64 -4.73
CA LEU A 78 -13.20 -3.72 -4.38
C LEU A 78 -13.69 -5.10 -4.82
N ILE A 79 -14.99 -5.35 -4.79
CA ILE A 79 -15.61 -6.61 -5.26
C ILE A 79 -15.60 -6.65 -6.78
N ASP A 80 -16.07 -5.60 -7.45
CA ASP A 80 -16.18 -5.54 -8.92
C ASP A 80 -14.82 -5.68 -9.60
N HIS A 81 -13.74 -5.18 -8.96
CA HIS A 81 -12.37 -5.29 -9.46
C HIS A 81 -11.61 -6.50 -8.90
N GLN A 82 -12.30 -7.42 -8.24
CA GLN A 82 -11.74 -8.69 -7.74
C GLN A 82 -10.65 -8.56 -6.67
N TYR A 83 -10.65 -7.46 -5.91
CA TYR A 83 -9.80 -7.31 -4.73
C TYR A 83 -10.36 -8.04 -3.51
N TYR A 84 -11.70 -8.10 -3.39
CA TYR A 84 -12.41 -8.77 -2.31
C TYR A 84 -13.35 -9.85 -2.88
N ALA A 85 -13.47 -10.96 -2.13
CA ALA A 85 -14.44 -12.00 -2.43
C ALA A 85 -15.87 -11.53 -2.05
N PRO A 86 -16.84 -11.55 -2.95
CA PRO A 86 -18.20 -11.09 -2.65
C PRO A 86 -18.86 -11.88 -1.51
N ALA A 87 -18.61 -13.19 -1.43
CA ALA A 87 -19.21 -14.08 -0.43
C ALA A 87 -18.95 -13.67 1.02
N VAL A 88 -17.89 -12.91 1.29
CA VAL A 88 -17.59 -12.40 2.64
C VAL A 88 -18.59 -11.31 3.04
N PHE A 89 -18.88 -10.40 2.11
CA PHE A 89 -19.67 -9.19 2.39
C PHE A 89 -21.17 -9.40 2.18
N GLU A 90 -21.56 -10.32 1.32
CA GLU A 90 -22.97 -10.69 1.07
C GLU A 90 -23.68 -11.27 2.32
N ARG A 91 -22.93 -11.69 3.32
CA ARG A 91 -23.47 -12.20 4.59
C ARG A 91 -24.01 -11.09 5.50
N TYR A 92 -23.69 -9.84 5.21
CA TYR A 92 -23.99 -8.70 6.07
C TYR A 92 -24.86 -7.67 5.36
N SER A 93 -25.72 -7.00 6.11
CA SER A 93 -26.52 -5.90 5.52
C SER A 93 -25.62 -4.68 5.25
N PRO A 94 -26.00 -3.85 4.26
CA PRO A 94 -25.27 -2.60 3.99
C PRO A 94 -25.15 -1.68 5.23
N GLU A 95 -26.21 -1.58 6.02
CA GLU A 95 -26.25 -0.76 7.23
C GLU A 95 -25.26 -1.27 8.28
N PHE A 96 -25.19 -2.60 8.45
CA PHE A 96 -24.21 -3.20 9.36
C PHE A 96 -22.77 -2.92 8.89
N LEU A 97 -22.51 -3.04 7.60
CA LEU A 97 -21.17 -2.77 7.03
C LEU A 97 -20.79 -1.30 7.22
N ASP A 98 -21.71 -0.37 6.97
CA ASP A 98 -21.46 1.06 7.19
C ASP A 98 -21.12 1.35 8.63
N ASP A 99 -21.90 0.86 9.58
CA ASP A 99 -21.68 1.03 11.01
C ASP A 99 -20.36 0.37 11.47
N PHE A 100 -20.07 -0.81 10.99
CA PHE A 100 -18.87 -1.56 11.34
C PHE A 100 -17.59 -0.88 10.89
N TYR A 101 -17.54 -0.40 9.64
CA TYR A 101 -16.41 0.37 9.13
C TYR A 101 -16.28 1.73 9.79
N ALA A 102 -17.41 2.43 10.03
CA ALA A 102 -17.40 3.68 10.76
C ALA A 102 -16.85 3.51 12.18
N HIS A 103 -17.19 2.40 12.85
CA HIS A 103 -16.63 2.07 14.16
C HIS A 103 -15.12 1.84 14.11
N ALA A 104 -14.64 1.09 13.13
CA ALA A 104 -13.22 0.85 12.94
C ALA A 104 -12.43 2.14 12.67
N GLU A 105 -12.96 3.02 11.82
CA GLU A 105 -12.35 4.30 11.47
C GLU A 105 -12.36 5.28 12.65
N SER A 106 -13.40 5.23 13.49
CA SER A 106 -13.51 6.08 14.71
C SER A 106 -12.50 5.73 15.80
N SER A 107 -11.75 4.65 15.66
CA SER A 107 -10.73 4.21 16.62
C SER A 107 -9.63 5.22 16.86
N GLY A 108 -9.43 6.17 15.93
CA GLY A 108 -8.34 7.14 16.00
C GLY A 108 -6.96 6.50 15.96
N PHE A 109 -6.85 5.34 15.28
CA PHE A 109 -5.59 4.60 15.19
C PHE A 109 -4.49 5.44 14.55
N GLU A 110 -3.33 5.46 15.17
CA GLU A 110 -2.08 5.99 14.63
C GLU A 110 -0.97 4.97 14.84
N PHE A 111 -0.08 4.85 13.86
CA PHE A 111 1.12 4.02 14.04
C PHE A 111 2.03 4.62 15.12
N GLY A 112 2.63 3.76 15.94
CA GLY A 112 3.56 4.19 16.97
C GLY A 112 4.92 4.64 16.43
N THR A 113 5.32 4.12 15.24
CA THR A 113 6.61 4.36 14.61
C THR A 113 6.47 4.56 13.11
N PHE A 114 7.43 5.29 12.52
CA PHE A 114 7.54 5.41 11.06
C PHE A 114 7.72 4.05 10.38
N LEU A 115 8.57 3.18 10.93
CA LEU A 115 8.78 1.84 10.39
C LEU A 115 7.48 1.03 10.37
N GLY A 116 6.66 1.13 11.41
CA GLY A 116 5.36 0.45 11.46
C GLY A 116 4.42 0.88 10.34
N ALA A 117 4.28 2.18 10.13
CA ALA A 117 3.48 2.75 9.03
C ALA A 117 4.04 2.34 7.67
N PHE A 118 5.33 2.54 7.45
CA PHE A 118 5.99 2.19 6.21
C PHE A 118 5.82 0.71 5.87
N LYS A 119 6.05 -0.19 6.83
CA LYS A 119 5.90 -1.63 6.62
C LYS A 119 4.47 -2.04 6.30
N PHE A 120 3.49 -1.44 6.98
CA PHE A 120 2.09 -1.71 6.68
C PHE A 120 1.75 -1.30 5.24
N TYR A 121 2.02 -0.08 4.85
CA TYR A 121 1.65 0.43 3.54
C TYR A 121 2.45 -0.18 2.39
N THR A 122 3.69 -0.58 2.61
CA THR A 122 4.49 -1.23 1.55
C THR A 122 4.17 -2.72 1.39
N SER A 123 3.79 -3.43 2.47
CA SER A 123 3.70 -4.89 2.46
C SER A 123 2.31 -5.48 2.75
N TYR A 124 1.44 -4.75 3.44
CA TYR A 124 0.16 -5.30 3.92
C TYR A 124 -1.07 -4.55 3.41
N ALA A 125 -1.00 -3.25 3.20
CA ALA A 125 -2.12 -2.48 2.68
C ALA A 125 -2.48 -2.93 1.27
N LEU A 126 -3.77 -3.06 1.02
CA LEU A 126 -4.29 -3.36 -0.30
C LEU A 126 -4.00 -2.19 -1.25
N LYS A 127 -3.48 -2.53 -2.42
CA LYS A 127 -3.19 -1.57 -3.49
C LYS A 127 -3.85 -1.99 -4.78
N THR A 128 -3.95 -1.05 -5.71
CA THR A 128 -4.28 -1.38 -7.10
C THR A 128 -3.26 -2.37 -7.68
N PHE A 129 -3.67 -3.17 -8.65
CA PHE A 129 -2.79 -4.20 -9.26
C PHE A 129 -1.52 -3.62 -9.89
N ASP A 130 -1.55 -2.35 -10.28
CA ASP A 130 -0.37 -1.62 -10.75
C ASP A 130 0.49 -1.05 -9.60
N GLY A 131 0.07 -1.23 -8.35
CA GLY A 131 0.78 -0.80 -7.16
C GLY A 131 0.77 0.70 -6.87
N LYS A 132 0.03 1.50 -7.65
CA LYS A 132 0.09 2.97 -7.59
C LYS A 132 -0.77 3.61 -6.51
N LEU A 133 -1.94 3.01 -6.23
CA LEU A 133 -2.90 3.58 -5.30
C LEU A 133 -3.18 2.63 -4.14
N TYR A 134 -3.22 3.16 -2.93
CA TYR A 134 -3.74 2.45 -1.76
C TYR A 134 -5.27 2.43 -1.82
N LEU A 135 -5.85 1.29 -1.45
CA LEU A 135 -7.30 1.05 -1.50
C LEU A 135 -7.91 0.95 -0.10
N GLU A 136 -7.08 0.86 0.93
CA GLU A 136 -7.49 0.76 2.33
C GLU A 136 -6.41 1.32 3.26
N ASP A 137 -6.83 1.74 4.43
CA ASP A 137 -5.98 2.06 5.57
C ASP A 137 -5.92 0.89 6.58
N PHE A 138 -5.22 1.08 7.69
CA PHE A 138 -5.06 0.04 8.71
C PHE A 138 -6.39 -0.33 9.40
N PRO A 139 -7.25 0.60 9.87
CA PRO A 139 -8.57 0.28 10.41
C PRO A 139 -9.45 -0.48 9.42
N GLN A 140 -9.48 -0.07 8.17
CA GLN A 140 -10.25 -0.74 7.12
C GLN A 140 -9.75 -2.16 6.84
N ARG A 141 -8.42 -2.36 6.85
CA ARG A 141 -7.83 -3.69 6.72
C ARG A 141 -8.21 -4.60 7.87
N CYS A 142 -8.13 -4.10 9.10
CA CYS A 142 -8.55 -4.86 10.28
C CYS A 142 -10.02 -5.24 10.22
N ALA A 143 -10.90 -4.31 9.80
CA ALA A 143 -12.32 -4.57 9.63
C ALA A 143 -12.58 -5.67 8.58
N ALA A 144 -11.91 -5.62 7.42
CA ALA A 144 -12.05 -6.63 6.37
C ALA A 144 -11.63 -8.02 6.87
N VAL A 145 -10.49 -8.12 7.58
CA VAL A 145 -10.01 -9.38 8.15
C VAL A 145 -10.99 -9.91 9.21
N ALA A 146 -11.53 -9.05 10.06
CA ALA A 146 -12.50 -9.46 11.07
C ALA A 146 -13.79 -10.02 10.44
N LEU A 147 -14.29 -9.40 9.37
CA LEU A 147 -15.47 -9.88 8.63
C LEU A 147 -15.21 -11.23 7.92
N GLU A 148 -13.99 -11.45 7.46
CA GLU A 148 -13.60 -12.72 6.84
C GLU A 148 -13.57 -13.87 7.84
N LEU A 149 -13.11 -13.61 9.08
CA LEU A 149 -12.93 -14.61 10.11
C LEU A 149 -14.20 -14.91 10.91
N ALA A 150 -15.23 -14.07 10.82
CA ALA A 150 -16.51 -14.24 11.50
C ALA A 150 -17.42 -15.19 10.70
#